data_ffadcb247e914fed832cae9e3904e5ff
#
_entry.id   ffadcb247e914fed832cae9e3904e5ff
#
_cell.length_a   1.000
_cell.length_b   1.000
_cell.length_c   1.000
_cell.angle_alpha   90.00
_cell.angle_beta   90.00
_cell.angle_gamma   90.00
#
_symmetry.space_group_name_H-M   'P 1'
#
loop_
_entity.id
_entity.type
_entity.pdbx_description
1 polymer ?
#
loop_
_entity_poly.entity_id
_entity_poly.type
_entity_poly.pdbx_seq_one_letter_code
_entity_poly.pdbx_strand_id
1 'polypeptide(L)'
;MQLRDVGKVYKTGAGGFAAVSGVTLDIRRGEFLGIVGKSGAGKTTLLNLISGVSRITSGEITYFPLAGDRSNKTGSPLSIGRMSQDQLAAWRGVNMGIVYQSFELMPQLNLVNNIMMPQEFAGYFSPGISQGRAMELLDIVGLRDHANKLPAHISGGQKQRVAIARALVNDPPLIVADEPTGSLDSATAETIFSIFARLVDQGKTVIMVTHDMELAARFSRRLLISDGRLVQQIVEKAAEPDAPEQIEVVTPASAAEDADLLFNVQTDSKHDTSVPAISLKNVVKTYVNAAGSFTALRGVDLEIEYGQFVALVGKSGSGKSTLLNMLTGIDHPTSGEVHIGGQDIYSMSESKRALWRGHNVGIVFQFFQLLPTLSLLENTILPMDYCNVYPYSERPARAMALLKMVGLEEHAHDLPANVSNGQQQAAAIARSLATNPPIIVADEPTGNLDSRSADVVIRVFRELAAQGKTILIVTHDPSLTSRTDRTIVIADGEFIDPLVVNTLPSLDHGQMLNATHELKRRRYDPGETIIQRGEPVNHFYMVGAGQVDVWDGHPTLPVASFSANQFFGEVELLNGGQAVATIRAGQAPVELGLLPRDRFLSMVRESPATVALLERVAQERRRENRARGQQQVVA
;
A
#
# COMPACT_ATOMS: atom_id res chain seq x y z
N MET A 1 20.25 19.58 12.83
CA MET A 1 19.06 19.92 13.67
C MET A 1 18.98 18.93 14.81
N GLN A 2 18.54 19.34 15.98
CA GLN A 2 18.38 18.46 17.15
C GLN A 2 16.98 18.55 17.71
N LEU A 3 16.39 17.39 18.01
CA LEU A 3 15.13 17.24 18.72
C LEU A 3 15.44 16.62 20.09
N ARG A 4 14.86 17.16 21.16
CA ARG A 4 15.03 16.67 22.53
C ARG A 4 13.67 16.54 23.19
N ASP A 5 13.29 15.31 23.51
CA ASP A 5 12.02 14.95 24.18
C ASP A 5 10.77 15.58 23.54
N VAL A 6 10.74 15.63 22.20
CA VAL A 6 9.70 16.31 21.44
C VAL A 6 8.39 15.55 21.49
N GLY A 7 7.33 16.26 21.88
CA GLY A 7 5.99 15.73 21.94
C GLY A 7 4.94 16.63 21.30
N LYS A 8 3.88 16.02 20.78
CA LYS A 8 2.69 16.70 20.25
C LYS A 8 1.42 16.04 20.73
N VAL A 9 0.63 16.80 21.45
CA VAL A 9 -0.71 16.42 21.90
C VAL A 9 -1.72 17.33 21.21
N TYR A 10 -2.67 16.76 20.49
CA TYR A 10 -3.83 17.47 19.97
C TYR A 10 -4.96 17.40 21.00
N LYS A 11 -5.56 18.55 21.30
CA LYS A 11 -6.75 18.62 22.15
C LYS A 11 -7.97 18.25 21.29
N THR A 12 -8.65 17.19 21.66
CA THR A 12 -9.93 16.77 21.08
C THR A 12 -11.04 16.95 22.12
N GLY A 13 -12.28 16.97 21.69
CA GLY A 13 -13.44 17.05 22.61
C GLY A 13 -13.49 15.90 23.63
N ALA A 14 -12.88 14.75 23.31
CA ALA A 14 -12.81 13.55 24.14
C ALA A 14 -11.51 13.45 24.98
N GLY A 15 -10.63 14.47 24.97
CA GLY A 15 -9.36 14.46 25.70
C GLY A 15 -8.14 14.80 24.81
N GLY A 16 -6.92 14.54 25.30
CA GLY A 16 -5.68 14.78 24.57
C GLY A 16 -5.22 13.53 23.80
N PHE A 17 -5.06 13.64 22.48
CA PHE A 17 -4.44 12.61 21.65
C PHE A 17 -2.95 12.91 21.45
N ALA A 18 -2.06 12.05 21.95
CA ALA A 18 -0.62 12.18 21.79
C ALA A 18 -0.19 11.60 20.43
N ALA A 19 -0.01 12.46 19.43
CA ALA A 19 0.40 12.05 18.09
C ALA A 19 1.92 11.81 17.96
N VAL A 20 2.73 12.45 18.83
CA VAL A 20 4.17 12.24 18.96
C VAL A 20 4.54 12.33 20.43
N SER A 21 5.36 11.42 20.94
CA SER A 21 5.72 11.32 22.35
C SER A 21 7.21 11.07 22.54
N GLY A 22 7.92 12.02 23.19
CA GLY A 22 9.28 11.84 23.68
C GLY A 22 10.35 11.60 22.61
N VAL A 23 10.18 12.14 21.39
CA VAL A 23 11.13 11.89 20.29
C VAL A 23 12.41 12.68 20.51
N THR A 24 13.53 11.96 20.63
CA THR A 24 14.89 12.50 20.69
C THR A 24 15.67 12.04 19.45
N LEU A 25 16.17 13.00 18.66
CA LEU A 25 16.78 12.73 17.36
C LEU A 25 17.78 13.81 16.98
N ASP A 26 18.93 13.40 16.47
CA ASP A 26 19.91 14.29 15.81
C ASP A 26 19.85 14.07 14.30
N ILE A 27 19.51 15.13 13.56
CA ILE A 27 19.51 15.14 12.09
C ILE A 27 20.83 15.73 11.62
N ARG A 28 21.61 14.93 10.88
CA ARG A 28 22.93 15.30 10.39
C ARG A 28 22.81 16.05 9.07
N ARG A 29 23.80 16.85 8.76
CA ARG A 29 23.87 17.55 7.46
C ARG A 29 24.29 16.58 6.36
N GLY A 30 23.71 16.77 5.17
CA GLY A 30 24.04 15.95 4.00
C GLY A 30 23.57 14.49 4.13
N GLU A 31 22.70 14.17 5.10
CA GLU A 31 22.14 12.80 5.19
C GLU A 31 20.82 12.68 4.43
N PHE A 32 20.56 11.46 3.95
CA PHE A 32 19.25 11.03 3.48
C PHE A 32 18.58 10.23 4.58
N LEU A 33 17.69 10.88 5.34
CA LEU A 33 17.00 10.32 6.48
C LEU A 33 15.60 9.84 6.08
N GLY A 34 15.34 8.54 6.20
CA GLY A 34 14.01 7.96 6.03
C GLY A 34 13.26 7.86 7.35
N ILE A 35 12.02 8.33 7.39
CA ILE A 35 11.09 8.13 8.50
C ILE A 35 10.04 7.12 8.03
N VAL A 36 10.04 5.94 8.62
CA VAL A 36 9.24 4.79 8.21
C VAL A 36 8.26 4.41 9.32
N GLY A 37 7.12 3.91 8.95
CA GLY A 37 6.11 3.44 9.90
C GLY A 37 4.74 3.33 9.25
N LYS A 38 3.83 2.62 9.90
CA LYS A 38 2.45 2.48 9.43
C LYS A 38 1.78 3.85 9.27
N SER A 39 0.72 3.93 8.47
CA SER A 39 -0.13 5.12 8.43
C SER A 39 -0.68 5.40 9.83
N GLY A 40 -0.86 6.66 10.18
CA GLY A 40 -1.28 7.04 11.54
C GLY A 40 -0.20 6.98 12.63
N ALA A 41 0.99 6.41 12.37
CA ALA A 41 2.07 6.30 13.37
C ALA A 41 2.69 7.63 13.84
N GLY A 42 2.24 8.77 13.31
CA GLY A 42 2.75 10.10 13.70
C GLY A 42 3.84 10.67 12.78
N LYS A 43 4.13 10.02 11.63
CA LYS A 43 5.18 10.43 10.67
C LYS A 43 5.00 11.86 10.16
N THR A 44 3.85 12.15 9.54
CA THR A 44 3.50 13.51 9.06
C THR A 44 3.49 14.53 10.19
N THR A 45 3.02 14.14 11.38
CA THR A 45 3.06 15.03 12.55
C THR A 45 4.51 15.35 12.91
N LEU A 46 5.40 14.37 12.99
CA LEU A 46 6.81 14.61 13.27
C LEU A 46 7.45 15.51 12.19
N LEU A 47 7.14 15.26 10.91
CA LEU A 47 7.62 16.11 9.81
C LEU A 47 7.14 17.56 9.95
N ASN A 48 5.87 17.76 10.32
CA ASN A 48 5.28 19.07 10.57
C ASN A 48 5.89 19.79 11.79
N LEU A 49 6.35 19.04 12.80
CA LEU A 49 7.10 19.60 13.93
C LEU A 49 8.51 20.01 13.52
N ILE A 50 9.23 19.17 12.76
CA ILE A 50 10.56 19.46 12.21
C ILE A 50 10.54 20.69 11.31
N SER A 51 9.50 20.82 10.48
CA SER A 51 9.32 21.95 9.57
C SER A 51 8.77 23.21 10.23
N GLY A 52 8.39 23.15 11.52
CA GLY A 52 7.76 24.27 12.21
C GLY A 52 6.39 24.68 11.65
N VAL A 53 5.74 23.79 10.86
CA VAL A 53 4.34 23.97 10.43
C VAL A 53 3.40 23.78 11.60
N SER A 54 3.68 22.78 12.45
CA SER A 54 2.98 22.57 13.72
C SER A 54 3.88 22.96 14.91
N ARG A 55 3.28 23.49 15.99
CA ARG A 55 4.00 23.74 17.24
C ARG A 55 4.12 22.48 18.07
N ILE A 56 5.26 22.31 18.73
CA ILE A 56 5.48 21.29 19.75
C ILE A 56 4.60 21.56 20.99
N THR A 57 4.21 20.50 21.69
CA THR A 57 3.53 20.60 23.00
C THR A 57 4.53 20.47 24.15
N SER A 58 5.59 19.66 23.94
CA SER A 58 6.69 19.46 24.90
C SER A 58 8.02 19.30 24.17
N GLY A 59 9.12 19.42 24.90
CA GLY A 59 10.48 19.27 24.39
C GLY A 59 11.03 20.50 23.68
N GLU A 60 12.09 20.31 22.90
CA GLU A 60 12.78 21.38 22.18
C GLU A 60 13.28 20.91 20.80
N ILE A 61 13.20 21.83 19.82
CA ILE A 61 13.79 21.64 18.48
C ILE A 61 14.76 22.78 18.23
N THR A 62 16.04 22.43 18.02
CA THR A 62 17.12 23.39 17.78
C THR A 62 17.69 23.21 16.38
N TYR A 63 17.70 24.28 15.60
CA TYR A 63 18.37 24.36 14.29
C TYR A 63 19.75 25.02 14.43
N PHE A 64 20.76 24.43 13.78
CA PHE A 64 22.13 24.95 13.76
C PHE A 64 22.43 25.50 12.37
N PRO A 65 22.41 26.82 12.17
CA PRO A 65 22.70 27.43 10.88
C PRO A 65 24.17 27.26 10.47
N LEU A 66 24.45 27.41 9.17
CA LEU A 66 25.82 27.54 8.66
C LEU A 66 26.35 28.97 8.88
N ALA A 67 27.66 29.11 8.98
CA ALA A 67 28.28 30.40 8.86
C ALA A 67 27.97 31.02 7.49
N GLY A 68 27.33 32.20 7.48
CA GLY A 68 26.83 32.82 6.24
C GLY A 68 25.40 32.47 5.85
N ASP A 69 24.67 31.73 6.68
CA ASP A 69 23.24 31.46 6.50
C ASP A 69 22.45 32.79 6.40
N ARG A 70 21.63 32.90 5.34
CA ARG A 70 20.85 34.13 5.08
C ARG A 70 19.85 34.45 6.19
N SER A 71 19.42 33.44 6.95
CA SER A 71 18.45 33.59 8.04
C SER A 71 19.07 33.97 9.38
N ASN A 72 20.40 33.75 9.55
CA ASN A 72 21.08 33.99 10.80
C ASN A 72 22.56 34.36 10.57
N LYS A 73 22.83 35.67 10.50
CA LYS A 73 24.18 36.19 10.29
C LYS A 73 25.15 35.88 11.44
N THR A 74 24.64 35.55 12.62
CA THR A 74 25.45 35.27 13.82
C THR A 74 25.89 33.81 13.93
N GLY A 75 25.29 32.89 13.17
CA GLY A 75 25.57 31.46 13.27
C GLY A 75 25.12 30.79 14.57
N SER A 76 24.38 31.50 15.42
CA SER A 76 23.93 31.00 16.72
C SER A 76 22.79 29.99 16.56
N PRO A 77 22.71 28.94 17.41
CA PRO A 77 21.61 27.97 17.37
C PRO A 77 20.24 28.65 17.53
N LEU A 78 19.25 28.20 16.79
CA LEU A 78 17.89 28.73 16.78
C LEU A 78 16.92 27.71 17.39
N SER A 79 16.21 28.10 18.47
CA SER A 79 15.14 27.25 19.02
C SER A 79 13.85 27.51 18.25
N ILE A 80 13.50 26.56 17.38
CA ILE A 80 12.32 26.62 16.49
C ILE A 80 11.03 26.68 17.32
N GLY A 81 10.96 25.93 18.42
CA GLY A 81 9.77 25.87 19.28
C GLY A 81 9.41 27.19 19.94
N ARG A 82 10.35 28.15 20.02
CA ARG A 82 10.17 29.47 20.67
C ARG A 82 9.86 30.60 19.68
N MET A 83 9.93 30.36 18.39
CA MET A 83 9.68 31.35 17.34
C MET A 83 8.18 31.71 17.24
N SER A 84 7.88 32.97 16.89
CA SER A 84 6.55 33.38 16.46
C SER A 84 6.19 32.73 15.12
N GLN A 85 4.91 32.76 14.72
CA GLN A 85 4.50 32.21 13.41
C GLN A 85 5.19 32.94 12.25
N ASP A 86 5.32 34.24 12.31
CA ASP A 86 5.99 35.03 11.27
C ASP A 86 7.49 34.70 11.19
N GLN A 87 8.15 34.55 12.35
CA GLN A 87 9.55 34.11 12.40
C GLN A 87 9.74 32.71 11.83
N LEU A 88 8.81 31.77 12.14
CA LEU A 88 8.81 30.43 11.59
C LEU A 88 8.60 30.44 10.07
N ALA A 89 7.67 31.27 9.57
CA ALA A 89 7.40 31.40 8.14
C ALA A 89 8.64 31.93 7.38
N ALA A 90 9.26 33.01 7.93
CA ALA A 90 10.50 33.57 7.36
C ALA A 90 11.65 32.56 7.39
N TRP A 91 11.85 31.83 8.50
CA TRP A 91 12.87 30.79 8.62
C TRP A 91 12.66 29.66 7.63
N ARG A 92 11.40 29.15 7.48
CA ARG A 92 11.07 28.12 6.51
C ARG A 92 11.37 28.55 5.09
N GLY A 93 10.96 29.77 4.72
CA GLY A 93 11.15 30.29 3.36
C GLY A 93 12.61 30.28 2.89
N VAL A 94 13.57 30.34 3.82
CA VAL A 94 15.00 30.34 3.50
C VAL A 94 15.65 28.96 3.67
N ASN A 95 15.28 28.26 4.75
CA ASN A 95 16.05 27.08 5.18
C ASN A 95 15.43 25.76 4.77
N MET A 96 14.17 25.75 4.30
CA MET A 96 13.44 24.52 4.12
C MET A 96 12.64 24.48 2.82
N GLY A 97 12.81 23.40 2.06
CA GLY A 97 11.94 23.01 0.96
C GLY A 97 10.97 21.94 1.45
N ILE A 98 9.66 22.17 1.27
CA ILE A 98 8.64 21.21 1.68
C ILE A 98 7.93 20.64 0.46
N VAL A 99 7.89 19.32 0.39
CA VAL A 99 7.15 18.55 -0.62
C VAL A 99 6.03 17.80 0.08
N TYR A 100 4.79 18.19 -0.19
CA TYR A 100 3.60 17.57 0.41
C TYR A 100 3.12 16.37 -0.42
N GLN A 101 2.41 15.46 0.22
CA GLN A 101 1.77 14.30 -0.41
C GLN A 101 0.75 14.73 -1.48
N SER A 102 -0.01 15.79 -1.26
CA SER A 102 -1.09 16.30 -2.13
C SER A 102 -0.65 17.43 -3.08
N PHE A 103 0.61 17.50 -3.48
CA PHE A 103 1.21 18.47 -4.42
C PHE A 103 1.05 19.95 -4.02
N GLU A 104 -0.12 20.37 -3.52
CA GLU A 104 -0.45 21.74 -3.09
C GLU A 104 -0.07 22.82 -4.14
N LEU A 105 -0.30 22.52 -5.43
CA LEU A 105 -0.11 23.50 -6.50
C LEU A 105 -1.31 24.44 -6.61
N MET A 106 -1.06 25.73 -6.82
CA MET A 106 -2.11 26.71 -7.06
C MET A 106 -2.72 26.48 -8.43
N PRO A 107 -4.02 26.10 -8.51
CA PRO A 107 -4.63 25.67 -9.77
C PRO A 107 -4.75 26.80 -10.81
N GLN A 108 -4.77 28.05 -10.38
CA GLN A 108 -4.88 29.23 -11.24
C GLN A 108 -3.53 29.71 -11.80
N LEU A 109 -2.40 29.23 -11.25
CA LEU A 109 -1.06 29.59 -11.70
C LEU A 109 -0.49 28.53 -12.63
N ASN A 110 0.22 28.95 -13.69
CA ASN A 110 1.00 28.04 -14.51
C ASN A 110 2.19 27.45 -13.72
N LEU A 111 2.90 26.49 -14.30
CA LEU A 111 3.96 25.78 -13.57
C LEU A 111 5.12 26.70 -13.17
N VAL A 112 5.53 27.63 -14.03
CA VAL A 112 6.59 28.61 -13.71
C VAL A 112 6.19 29.46 -12.51
N ASN A 113 4.96 29.99 -12.50
CA ASN A 113 4.49 30.85 -11.44
C ASN A 113 4.31 30.06 -10.11
N ASN A 114 3.86 28.82 -10.18
CA ASN A 114 3.85 27.94 -9.00
C ASN A 114 5.24 27.78 -8.38
N ILE A 115 6.28 27.62 -9.20
CA ILE A 115 7.66 27.45 -8.73
C ILE A 115 8.21 28.77 -8.18
N MET A 116 7.91 29.92 -8.76
CA MET A 116 8.39 31.23 -8.30
C MET A 116 7.76 31.70 -7.00
N MET A 117 6.55 31.24 -6.67
CA MET A 117 5.76 31.70 -5.53
C MET A 117 6.52 31.74 -4.18
N PRO A 118 7.34 30.75 -3.79
CA PRO A 118 8.11 30.82 -2.54
C PRO A 118 9.13 31.95 -2.51
N GLN A 119 9.63 32.42 -3.67
CA GLN A 119 10.52 33.58 -3.72
C GLN A 119 9.79 34.88 -3.47
N GLU A 120 8.54 34.99 -3.93
CA GLU A 120 7.68 36.14 -3.64
C GLU A 120 7.42 36.25 -2.14
N PHE A 121 7.01 35.14 -1.50
CA PHE A 121 6.75 35.13 -0.06
C PHE A 121 8.00 35.36 0.81
N ALA A 122 9.16 34.92 0.35
CA ALA A 122 10.41 35.12 1.07
C ALA A 122 11.06 36.52 0.82
N GLY A 123 10.48 37.32 -0.07
CA GLY A 123 11.01 38.64 -0.44
C GLY A 123 12.25 38.60 -1.34
N TYR A 124 12.49 37.51 -2.01
CA TYR A 124 13.64 37.30 -2.91
C TYR A 124 13.26 37.37 -4.40
N PHE A 125 12.04 37.70 -4.70
CA PHE A 125 11.54 37.74 -6.07
C PHE A 125 12.22 38.83 -6.88
N SER A 126 12.80 38.43 -8.03
CA SER A 126 13.36 39.31 -9.06
C SER A 126 12.92 38.77 -10.42
N PRO A 127 12.09 39.47 -11.21
CA PRO A 127 11.36 38.89 -12.33
C PRO A 127 12.22 38.03 -13.29
N GLY A 128 13.32 38.58 -13.82
CA GLY A 128 14.19 37.87 -14.75
C GLY A 128 14.98 36.72 -14.12
N ILE A 129 15.48 36.93 -12.89
CA ILE A 129 16.29 35.92 -12.16
C ILE A 129 15.38 34.80 -11.67
N SER A 130 14.24 35.13 -11.08
CA SER A 130 13.28 34.14 -10.57
C SER A 130 12.71 33.27 -11.66
N GLN A 131 12.38 33.85 -12.82
CA GLN A 131 11.90 33.10 -13.98
C GLN A 131 13.01 32.18 -14.55
N GLY A 132 14.24 32.69 -14.69
CA GLY A 132 15.40 31.88 -15.11
C GLY A 132 15.58 30.67 -14.18
N ARG A 133 15.58 30.88 -12.87
CA ARG A 133 15.72 29.80 -11.88
C ARG A 133 14.57 28.78 -11.94
N ALA A 134 13.34 29.25 -12.10
CA ALA A 134 12.18 28.35 -12.26
C ALA A 134 12.27 27.50 -13.54
N MET A 135 12.76 28.09 -14.64
CA MET A 135 12.98 27.35 -15.89
C MET A 135 14.10 26.32 -15.80
N GLU A 136 15.20 26.63 -15.09
CA GLU A 136 16.26 25.65 -14.78
C GLU A 136 15.73 24.47 -13.98
N LEU A 137 14.92 24.74 -12.94
CA LEU A 137 14.32 23.69 -12.12
C LEU A 137 13.32 22.84 -12.90
N LEU A 138 12.54 23.44 -13.79
CA LEU A 138 11.67 22.69 -14.70
C LEU A 138 12.47 21.79 -15.65
N ASP A 139 13.64 22.23 -16.08
CA ASP A 139 14.54 21.42 -16.91
C ASP A 139 15.09 20.21 -16.12
N ILE A 140 15.55 20.43 -14.89
CA ILE A 140 16.04 19.38 -13.97
C ILE A 140 14.98 18.29 -13.73
N VAL A 141 13.71 18.66 -13.65
CA VAL A 141 12.59 17.71 -13.47
C VAL A 141 11.96 17.25 -14.78
N GLY A 142 12.53 17.63 -15.94
CA GLY A 142 12.10 17.21 -17.28
C GLY A 142 10.73 17.74 -17.69
N LEU A 143 10.40 19.00 -17.32
CA LEU A 143 9.10 19.63 -17.59
C LEU A 143 9.20 21.02 -18.23
N ARG A 144 10.36 21.37 -18.83
CA ARG A 144 10.61 22.67 -19.44
C ARG A 144 9.54 23.07 -20.46
N ASP A 145 9.16 22.12 -21.33
CA ASP A 145 8.16 22.35 -22.39
C ASP A 145 6.73 22.54 -21.85
N HIS A 146 6.52 22.26 -20.56
CA HIS A 146 5.22 22.36 -19.89
C HIS A 146 5.11 23.64 -19.03
N ALA A 147 6.13 24.50 -19.03
CA ALA A 147 6.26 25.67 -18.17
C ALA A 147 5.02 26.56 -18.06
N ASN A 148 4.32 26.78 -19.17
CA ASN A 148 3.14 27.64 -19.27
C ASN A 148 1.80 26.90 -19.04
N LYS A 149 1.82 25.57 -18.82
CA LYS A 149 0.59 24.81 -18.56
C LYS A 149 0.09 25.06 -17.13
N LEU A 150 -1.23 24.92 -16.94
CA LEU A 150 -1.85 24.88 -15.61
C LEU A 150 -1.73 23.48 -15.01
N PRO A 151 -1.76 23.35 -13.67
CA PRO A 151 -1.73 22.05 -12.99
C PRO A 151 -2.81 21.06 -13.44
N ALA A 152 -3.96 21.54 -13.88
CA ALA A 152 -5.05 20.69 -14.40
C ALA A 152 -4.66 19.95 -15.70
N HIS A 153 -3.66 20.43 -16.43
CA HIS A 153 -3.26 19.91 -17.76
C HIS A 153 -2.01 19.02 -17.70
N ILE A 154 -1.63 18.52 -16.51
CA ILE A 154 -0.48 17.64 -16.33
C ILE A 154 -0.85 16.45 -15.42
N SER A 155 -0.12 15.34 -15.57
CA SER A 155 -0.33 14.12 -14.78
C SER A 155 0.06 14.29 -13.30
N GLY A 156 -0.38 13.37 -12.44
CA GLY A 156 -0.03 13.35 -11.02
C GLY A 156 1.48 13.35 -10.79
N GLY A 157 2.23 12.50 -11.50
CA GLY A 157 3.69 12.46 -11.43
C GLY A 157 4.37 13.73 -11.93
N GLN A 158 3.80 14.40 -12.93
CA GLN A 158 4.26 15.72 -13.38
C GLN A 158 3.99 16.79 -12.30
N LYS A 159 2.83 16.77 -11.64
CA LYS A 159 2.52 17.67 -10.52
C LYS A 159 3.51 17.51 -9.38
N GLN A 160 3.87 16.27 -9.04
CA GLN A 160 4.85 16.00 -7.99
C GLN A 160 6.22 16.56 -8.33
N ARG A 161 6.67 16.37 -9.56
CA ARG A 161 7.95 16.94 -10.03
C ARG A 161 7.95 18.48 -9.98
N VAL A 162 6.83 19.13 -10.29
CA VAL A 162 6.69 20.59 -10.14
C VAL A 162 6.72 20.99 -8.65
N ALA A 163 6.08 20.23 -7.76
CA ALA A 163 6.13 20.50 -6.32
C ALA A 163 7.56 20.37 -5.76
N ILE A 164 8.35 19.42 -6.27
CA ILE A 164 9.78 19.31 -5.94
C ILE A 164 10.55 20.53 -6.47
N ALA A 165 10.36 20.93 -7.72
CA ALA A 165 11.00 22.12 -8.28
C ALA A 165 10.64 23.38 -7.47
N ARG A 166 9.38 23.53 -7.05
CA ARG A 166 8.94 24.61 -6.18
C ARG A 166 9.65 24.60 -4.82
N ALA A 167 9.82 23.44 -4.21
CA ALA A 167 10.53 23.31 -2.94
C ALA A 167 12.01 23.69 -3.04
N LEU A 168 12.62 23.63 -4.21
CA LEU A 168 14.04 23.90 -4.47
C LEU A 168 14.33 25.34 -4.91
N VAL A 169 13.33 26.16 -5.20
CA VAL A 169 13.53 27.45 -5.84
C VAL A 169 14.40 28.43 -5.02
N ASN A 170 14.28 28.39 -3.67
CA ASN A 170 15.08 29.20 -2.74
C ASN A 170 16.43 28.55 -2.38
N ASP A 171 16.77 27.43 -3.02
CA ASP A 171 17.98 26.65 -2.73
C ASP A 171 18.18 26.27 -1.25
N PRO A 172 17.17 25.71 -0.57
CA PRO A 172 17.22 25.43 0.85
C PRO A 172 18.25 24.34 1.19
N PRO A 173 18.92 24.42 2.37
CA PRO A 173 19.83 23.37 2.84
C PRO A 173 19.12 22.11 3.34
N LEU A 174 17.83 22.21 3.74
CA LEU A 174 17.03 21.13 4.27
C LEU A 174 15.78 20.93 3.41
N ILE A 175 15.51 19.70 3.03
CA ILE A 175 14.33 19.31 2.25
C ILE A 175 13.57 18.28 3.04
N VAL A 176 12.26 18.49 3.22
CA VAL A 176 11.34 17.55 3.84
C VAL A 176 10.30 17.11 2.83
N ALA A 177 10.05 15.82 2.74
CA ALA A 177 9.13 15.23 1.78
C ALA A 177 8.19 14.25 2.48
N ASP A 178 6.89 14.49 2.41
CA ASP A 178 5.86 13.65 2.98
C ASP A 178 5.26 12.76 1.88
N GLU A 179 5.60 11.48 1.90
CA GLU A 179 5.16 10.45 0.95
C GLU A 179 5.22 10.91 -0.53
N PRO A 180 6.36 11.43 -1.01
CA PRO A 180 6.44 12.09 -2.32
C PRO A 180 6.26 11.13 -3.51
N THR A 181 6.22 9.84 -3.26
CA THR A 181 6.05 8.77 -4.26
C THR A 181 4.75 7.99 -4.07
N GLY A 182 3.99 8.24 -3.00
CA GLY A 182 2.88 7.40 -2.53
C GLY A 182 1.71 7.23 -3.51
N SER A 183 1.53 8.13 -4.47
CA SER A 183 0.44 8.09 -5.46
C SER A 183 0.92 7.90 -6.90
N LEU A 184 2.16 7.41 -7.10
CA LEU A 184 2.82 7.37 -8.40
C LEU A 184 3.13 5.93 -8.84
N ASP A 185 3.22 5.73 -10.15
CA ASP A 185 3.74 4.49 -10.73
C ASP A 185 5.23 4.30 -10.41
N SER A 186 5.70 3.05 -10.46
CA SER A 186 7.06 2.67 -10.05
C SER A 186 8.16 3.41 -10.82
N ALA A 187 7.98 3.66 -12.12
CA ALA A 187 8.98 4.36 -12.94
C ALA A 187 9.08 5.85 -12.56
N THR A 188 7.94 6.48 -12.31
CA THR A 188 7.89 7.87 -11.83
C THR A 188 8.44 7.99 -10.42
N ALA A 189 8.15 7.04 -9.52
CA ALA A 189 8.69 6.99 -8.17
C ALA A 189 10.21 6.88 -8.17
N GLU A 190 10.79 6.04 -9.03
CA GLU A 190 12.24 5.92 -9.21
C GLU A 190 12.89 7.21 -9.70
N THR A 191 12.25 7.89 -10.65
CA THR A 191 12.69 9.20 -11.14
C THR A 191 12.76 10.23 -10.01
N ILE A 192 11.73 10.29 -9.15
CA ILE A 192 11.65 11.21 -8.01
C ILE A 192 12.71 10.85 -6.97
N PHE A 193 12.88 9.58 -6.64
CA PHE A 193 13.91 9.16 -5.71
C PHE A 193 15.31 9.56 -6.19
N SER A 194 15.61 9.38 -7.48
CA SER A 194 16.89 9.77 -8.07
C SER A 194 17.16 11.28 -8.00
N ILE A 195 16.11 12.11 -8.05
CA ILE A 195 16.24 13.56 -7.82
C ILE A 195 16.68 13.84 -6.39
N PHE A 196 16.02 13.22 -5.37
CA PHE A 196 16.40 13.40 -3.98
C PHE A 196 17.81 12.87 -3.67
N ALA A 197 18.19 11.72 -4.21
CA ALA A 197 19.55 11.17 -4.05
C ALA A 197 20.60 12.14 -4.57
N ARG A 198 20.43 12.69 -5.78
CA ARG A 198 21.34 13.71 -6.34
C ARG A 198 21.42 14.97 -5.49
N LEU A 199 20.33 15.39 -4.83
CA LEU A 199 20.34 16.55 -3.93
C LEU A 199 21.18 16.26 -2.68
N VAL A 200 21.15 15.03 -2.17
CA VAL A 200 22.02 14.59 -1.05
C VAL A 200 23.49 14.58 -1.48
N ASP A 201 23.81 14.07 -2.67
CA ASP A 201 25.16 14.11 -3.24
C ASP A 201 25.71 15.55 -3.40
N GLN A 202 24.80 16.53 -3.59
CA GLN A 202 25.12 17.96 -3.61
C GLN A 202 25.23 18.59 -2.20
N GLY A 203 25.16 17.77 -1.13
CA GLY A 203 25.29 18.22 0.26
C GLY A 203 23.99 18.71 0.90
N LYS A 204 22.84 18.59 0.26
CA LYS A 204 21.54 18.88 0.86
C LYS A 204 21.17 17.80 1.87
N THR A 205 20.46 18.18 2.94
CA THR A 205 19.88 17.23 3.88
C THR A 205 18.45 16.91 3.44
N VAL A 206 18.12 15.65 3.26
CA VAL A 206 16.77 15.24 2.87
C VAL A 206 16.16 14.38 3.97
N ILE A 207 14.94 14.72 4.38
CA ILE A 207 14.11 13.92 5.29
C ILE A 207 12.89 13.48 4.50
N MET A 208 12.72 12.18 4.33
CA MET A 208 11.58 11.63 3.58
C MET A 208 10.76 10.70 4.46
N VAL A 209 9.47 10.96 4.50
CA VAL A 209 8.49 10.03 5.09
C VAL A 209 8.02 9.08 4.00
N THR A 210 8.00 7.79 4.30
CA THR A 210 7.42 6.77 3.42
C THR A 210 6.86 5.61 4.23
N HIS A 211 5.90 4.92 3.66
CA HIS A 211 5.45 3.60 4.13
C HIS A 211 6.00 2.47 3.23
N ASP A 212 6.65 2.79 2.12
CA ASP A 212 7.28 1.84 1.21
C ASP A 212 8.61 1.34 1.80
N MET A 213 8.63 0.05 2.18
CA MET A 213 9.80 -0.57 2.81
C MET A 213 10.93 -0.84 1.81
N GLU A 214 10.64 -1.04 0.52
CA GLU A 214 11.65 -1.22 -0.51
C GLU A 214 12.39 0.10 -0.77
N LEU A 215 11.63 1.20 -0.87
CA LEU A 215 12.21 2.53 -0.96
C LEU A 215 13.00 2.88 0.30
N ALA A 216 12.47 2.50 1.46
CA ALA A 216 13.11 2.72 2.75
C ALA A 216 14.45 2.00 2.89
N ALA A 217 14.63 0.83 2.27
CA ALA A 217 15.88 0.10 2.27
C ALA A 217 17.05 0.87 1.62
N ARG A 218 16.77 1.88 0.82
CA ARG A 218 17.75 2.70 0.08
C ARG A 218 18.22 3.95 0.85
N PHE A 219 17.63 4.25 2.01
CA PHE A 219 18.08 5.39 2.81
C PHE A 219 19.33 5.04 3.61
N SER A 220 20.26 5.98 3.69
CA SER A 220 21.48 5.83 4.48
C SER A 220 21.21 5.66 5.98
N ARG A 221 20.06 6.16 6.43
CA ARG A 221 19.60 6.05 7.81
C ARG A 221 18.08 6.01 7.87
N ARG A 222 17.53 5.08 8.65
CA ARG A 222 16.09 4.87 8.80
C ARG A 222 15.65 5.01 10.25
N LEU A 223 14.52 5.66 10.47
CA LEU A 223 13.83 5.77 11.75
C LEU A 223 12.50 5.05 11.65
N LEU A 224 12.29 4.06 12.50
CA LEU A 224 11.00 3.39 12.62
C LEU A 224 10.17 4.08 13.69
N ILE A 225 8.99 4.58 13.30
CA ILE A 225 8.03 5.19 14.20
C ILE A 225 6.79 4.30 14.31
N SER A 226 6.37 4.04 15.55
CA SER A 226 5.11 3.40 15.89
C SER A 226 4.45 4.14 17.04
N ASP A 227 3.14 4.39 16.92
CA ASP A 227 2.31 5.02 17.93
C ASP A 227 2.91 6.33 18.53
N GLY A 228 3.45 7.17 17.63
CA GLY A 228 4.06 8.44 17.96
C GLY A 228 5.42 8.36 18.65
N ARG A 229 6.03 7.19 18.76
CA ARG A 229 7.35 6.96 19.39
C ARG A 229 8.37 6.45 18.39
N LEU A 230 9.62 6.86 18.60
CA LEU A 230 10.75 6.29 17.89
C LEU A 230 11.06 4.89 18.47
N VAL A 231 10.82 3.84 17.69
CA VAL A 231 11.00 2.43 18.13
C VAL A 231 12.39 1.94 17.81
N GLN A 232 12.91 2.25 16.62
CA GLN A 232 14.19 1.77 16.15
C GLN A 232 14.88 2.79 15.25
N GLN A 233 16.21 2.85 15.35
CA GLN A 233 17.05 3.59 14.43
C GLN A 233 18.00 2.61 13.75
N ILE A 234 17.89 2.46 12.42
CA ILE A 234 18.75 1.59 11.62
C ILE A 234 19.71 2.50 10.86
N VAL A 235 21.01 2.30 11.09
CA VAL A 235 22.11 2.94 10.34
C VAL A 235 22.77 1.80 9.59
N GLU A 236 22.81 1.84 8.27
CA GLU A 236 23.53 0.81 7.51
C GLU A 236 25.03 0.80 7.85
N LYS A 237 25.41 -0.18 8.67
CA LYS A 237 26.69 -0.83 8.68
C LYS A 237 26.41 -2.30 8.46
N ALA A 238 27.15 -2.90 7.50
CA ALA A 238 26.93 -4.26 7.01
C ALA A 238 26.49 -5.30 8.06
N ALA A 239 25.44 -6.02 7.67
CA ALA A 239 24.96 -7.36 8.00
C ALA A 239 25.27 -8.01 9.37
N GLU A 240 24.20 -8.38 10.08
CA GLU A 240 23.88 -9.75 10.51
C GLU A 240 22.46 -9.79 11.11
N PRO A 241 21.68 -10.87 10.92
CA PRO A 241 20.27 -10.92 11.31
C PRO A 241 20.08 -11.61 12.65
N ASP A 242 19.26 -11.05 13.52
CA ASP A 242 18.77 -11.70 14.74
C ASP A 242 17.25 -11.87 14.74
N ALA A 243 16.80 -12.92 15.43
CA ALA A 243 15.53 -13.62 15.39
C ALA A 243 14.33 -12.86 16.00
N PRO A 244 13.08 -13.30 15.76
CA PRO A 244 11.86 -12.61 16.19
C PRO A 244 11.44 -12.96 17.61
N GLU A 245 11.14 -11.95 18.41
CA GLU A 245 10.49 -12.07 19.72
C GLU A 245 8.97 -12.26 19.59
N GLN A 246 8.45 -13.20 20.38
CA GLN A 246 7.01 -13.52 20.51
C GLN A 246 6.32 -12.53 21.44
N ILE A 247 5.14 -12.04 21.04
CA ILE A 247 4.27 -11.20 21.86
C ILE A 247 3.00 -11.98 22.24
N GLU A 248 2.75 -12.08 23.54
CA GLU A 248 1.55 -12.67 24.13
C GLU A 248 0.29 -11.83 23.87
N VAL A 249 -0.81 -12.52 23.58
CA VAL A 249 -2.12 -11.95 23.27
C VAL A 249 -2.99 -11.98 24.53
N VAL A 250 -3.45 -10.81 24.96
CA VAL A 250 -4.49 -10.67 26.00
C VAL A 250 -5.84 -10.38 25.32
N THR A 251 -6.81 -11.25 25.53
CA THR A 251 -8.19 -11.13 25.08
C THR A 251 -9.06 -10.36 26.07
N PRO A 252 -9.92 -9.44 25.65
CA PRO A 252 -11.10 -9.04 26.40
C PRO A 252 -12.38 -9.62 25.82
N ALA A 253 -13.22 -10.12 26.71
CA ALA A 253 -14.51 -10.74 26.42
C ALA A 253 -15.62 -9.69 26.32
N SER A 254 -16.73 -10.12 25.69
CA SER A 254 -18.09 -9.56 25.63
C SER A 254 -18.42 -8.52 24.54
N ALA A 255 -18.96 -9.03 23.43
CA ALA A 255 -19.84 -8.29 22.51
C ALA A 255 -20.84 -9.23 21.81
N ALA A 256 -21.32 -10.28 22.49
CA ALA A 256 -22.10 -11.34 21.83
C ALA A 256 -23.63 -11.13 21.88
N GLU A 257 -24.18 -10.18 22.65
CA GLU A 257 -25.61 -10.09 22.88
C GLU A 257 -26.39 -9.15 21.95
N ASP A 258 -25.73 -8.22 21.25
CA ASP A 258 -26.40 -7.23 20.38
C ASP A 258 -26.39 -7.59 18.87
N ALA A 259 -25.71 -8.66 18.47
CA ALA A 259 -25.63 -9.08 17.07
C ALA A 259 -26.99 -9.55 16.49
N ASP A 260 -27.88 -10.10 17.32
CA ASP A 260 -29.14 -10.64 16.87
C ASP A 260 -30.14 -9.57 16.37
N LEU A 261 -30.02 -8.33 16.81
CA LEU A 261 -30.93 -7.24 16.40
C LEU A 261 -30.59 -6.67 15.01
N LEU A 262 -29.34 -6.78 14.58
CA LEU A 262 -28.85 -6.19 13.32
C LEU A 262 -29.07 -7.11 12.11
N PHE A 263 -29.04 -8.43 12.31
CA PHE A 263 -28.95 -9.40 11.23
C PHE A 263 -30.18 -10.32 11.10
N ASN A 264 -31.17 -10.25 12.03
CA ASN A 264 -32.42 -11.03 12.00
C ASN A 264 -33.51 -10.47 11.07
N VAL A 265 -33.15 -9.59 10.12
CA VAL A 265 -34.04 -9.36 8.99
C VAL A 265 -33.69 -10.42 7.94
N GLN A 266 -34.55 -11.45 7.90
CA GLN A 266 -34.62 -12.33 6.72
C GLN A 266 -34.74 -11.44 5.48
N THR A 267 -33.62 -11.16 4.85
CA THR A 267 -33.60 -10.76 3.45
C THR A 267 -33.94 -12.02 2.68
N ASP A 268 -35.19 -12.12 2.22
CA ASP A 268 -35.68 -13.14 1.28
C ASP A 268 -34.98 -13.06 -0.11
N SER A 269 -33.86 -12.37 -0.22
CA SER A 269 -32.98 -12.47 -1.37
C SER A 269 -32.09 -13.71 -1.18
N LYS A 270 -32.62 -14.89 -1.52
CA LYS A 270 -31.79 -16.04 -1.86
C LYS A 270 -30.89 -15.60 -3.00
N HIS A 271 -29.67 -15.16 -2.67
CA HIS A 271 -28.64 -14.98 -3.71
C HIS A 271 -28.44 -16.35 -4.34
N ASP A 272 -28.49 -16.39 -5.67
CA ASP A 272 -28.18 -17.60 -6.40
C ASP A 272 -26.67 -17.86 -6.23
N THR A 273 -26.34 -18.73 -5.28
CA THR A 273 -24.95 -19.12 -5.00
C THR A 273 -24.34 -19.98 -6.12
N SER A 274 -25.09 -20.27 -7.18
CA SER A 274 -24.56 -20.92 -8.37
C SER A 274 -23.75 -19.99 -9.29
N VAL A 275 -23.81 -18.66 -9.04
CA VAL A 275 -23.04 -17.65 -9.77
C VAL A 275 -22.09 -16.93 -8.81
N PRO A 276 -20.89 -16.54 -9.26
CA PRO A 276 -19.95 -15.82 -8.42
C PRO A 276 -20.51 -14.44 -8.03
N ALA A 277 -20.16 -13.97 -6.81
CA ALA A 277 -20.51 -12.64 -6.33
C ALA A 277 -19.92 -11.54 -7.20
N ILE A 278 -18.70 -11.74 -7.70
CA ILE A 278 -17.99 -10.84 -8.60
C ILE A 278 -17.39 -11.66 -9.74
N SER A 279 -17.65 -11.26 -10.99
CA SER A 279 -17.05 -11.87 -12.18
C SER A 279 -16.61 -10.77 -13.16
N LEU A 280 -15.33 -10.74 -13.46
CA LEU A 280 -14.70 -9.88 -14.48
C LEU A 280 -14.15 -10.75 -15.59
N LYS A 281 -14.38 -10.36 -16.85
CA LYS A 281 -13.82 -11.04 -18.01
C LYS A 281 -13.14 -10.05 -18.95
N ASN A 282 -11.83 -10.20 -19.07
CA ASN A 282 -10.97 -9.39 -19.94
C ASN A 282 -11.21 -7.87 -19.80
N VAL A 283 -11.29 -7.39 -18.56
CA VAL A 283 -11.61 -5.98 -18.26
C VAL A 283 -10.41 -5.09 -18.53
N VAL A 284 -10.60 -4.13 -19.43
CA VAL A 284 -9.62 -3.10 -19.77
C VAL A 284 -10.16 -1.73 -19.39
N LYS A 285 -9.30 -0.90 -18.77
CA LYS A 285 -9.60 0.52 -18.55
C LYS A 285 -8.46 1.40 -19.05
N THR A 286 -8.76 2.22 -20.04
CA THR A 286 -7.84 3.22 -20.57
C THR A 286 -8.41 4.61 -20.34
N TYR A 287 -7.66 5.47 -19.69
CA TYR A 287 -7.95 6.90 -19.56
C TYR A 287 -7.28 7.65 -20.70
N VAL A 288 -8.05 8.52 -21.37
CA VAL A 288 -7.54 9.39 -22.43
C VAL A 288 -7.61 10.83 -21.93
N ASN A 289 -6.50 11.54 -22.00
CA ASN A 289 -6.42 12.95 -21.67
C ASN A 289 -5.59 13.71 -22.72
N ALA A 290 -5.48 15.03 -22.59
CA ALA A 290 -4.72 15.87 -23.54
C ALA A 290 -3.21 15.52 -23.62
N ALA A 291 -2.67 14.77 -22.64
CA ALA A 291 -1.27 14.37 -22.59
C ALA A 291 -1.02 12.96 -23.17
N GLY A 292 -2.08 12.24 -23.56
CA GLY A 292 -1.99 10.88 -24.12
C GLY A 292 -2.99 9.91 -23.51
N SER A 293 -2.79 8.62 -23.75
CA SER A 293 -3.58 7.54 -23.16
C SER A 293 -2.77 6.78 -22.11
N PHE A 294 -3.42 6.41 -21.01
CA PHE A 294 -2.88 5.57 -19.96
C PHE A 294 -3.83 4.41 -19.68
N THR A 295 -3.34 3.18 -19.82
CA THR A 295 -4.11 1.96 -19.54
C THR A 295 -3.87 1.55 -18.10
N ALA A 296 -4.89 1.68 -17.26
CA ALA A 296 -4.86 1.38 -15.84
C ALA A 296 -5.21 -0.08 -15.50
N LEU A 297 -6.00 -0.74 -16.37
CA LEU A 297 -6.30 -2.18 -16.29
C LEU A 297 -6.10 -2.80 -17.68
N ARG A 298 -5.44 -3.95 -17.76
CA ARG A 298 -4.97 -4.56 -19.01
C ARG A 298 -5.50 -5.98 -19.21
N GLY A 299 -6.82 -6.12 -19.30
CA GLY A 299 -7.44 -7.43 -19.54
C GLY A 299 -7.48 -8.30 -18.30
N VAL A 300 -7.99 -7.77 -17.19
CA VAL A 300 -8.07 -8.50 -15.93
C VAL A 300 -9.27 -9.43 -15.89
N ASP A 301 -9.03 -10.68 -15.44
CA ASP A 301 -10.02 -11.70 -15.17
C ASP A 301 -10.09 -11.98 -13.67
N LEU A 302 -11.29 -11.98 -13.08
CA LEU A 302 -11.47 -12.18 -11.64
C LEU A 302 -12.81 -12.87 -11.34
N GLU A 303 -12.76 -13.88 -10.51
CA GLU A 303 -13.96 -14.47 -9.90
C GLU A 303 -13.81 -14.52 -8.39
N ILE A 304 -14.84 -14.04 -7.67
CA ILE A 304 -14.96 -14.09 -6.22
C ILE A 304 -16.32 -14.71 -5.89
N GLU A 305 -16.28 -15.78 -5.11
CA GLU A 305 -17.50 -16.46 -4.67
C GLU A 305 -18.16 -15.73 -3.51
N TYR A 306 -19.46 -15.99 -3.31
CA TYR A 306 -20.16 -15.46 -2.14
C TYR A 306 -19.53 -15.96 -0.83
N GLY A 307 -19.43 -15.08 0.16
CA GLY A 307 -18.88 -15.37 1.48
C GLY A 307 -17.35 -15.34 1.57
N GLN A 308 -16.62 -15.10 0.47
CA GLN A 308 -15.16 -14.97 0.51
C GLN A 308 -14.71 -13.63 1.06
N PHE A 309 -13.67 -13.65 1.87
CA PHE A 309 -12.92 -12.48 2.31
C PHE A 309 -11.60 -12.38 1.52
N VAL A 310 -11.52 -11.44 0.59
CA VAL A 310 -10.43 -11.32 -0.38
C VAL A 310 -9.65 -10.04 -0.16
N ALA A 311 -8.31 -10.13 -0.16
CA ALA A 311 -7.42 -8.98 -0.20
C ALA A 311 -6.89 -8.75 -1.62
N LEU A 312 -6.98 -7.52 -2.11
CA LEU A 312 -6.33 -7.04 -3.33
C LEU A 312 -5.12 -6.19 -2.94
N VAL A 313 -3.94 -6.68 -3.26
CA VAL A 313 -2.66 -6.07 -2.88
C VAL A 313 -1.90 -5.58 -4.11
N GLY A 314 -1.21 -4.48 -4.00
CA GLY A 314 -0.36 -3.93 -5.08
C GLY A 314 0.23 -2.60 -4.70
N LYS A 315 1.30 -2.21 -5.39
CA LYS A 315 1.92 -0.88 -5.23
C LYS A 315 0.93 0.24 -5.56
N SER A 316 1.19 1.46 -5.10
CA SER A 316 0.42 2.63 -5.52
C SER A 316 0.50 2.77 -7.05
N GLY A 317 -0.60 3.15 -7.68
CA GLY A 317 -0.67 3.26 -9.14
C GLY A 317 -0.87 1.94 -9.90
N SER A 318 -0.89 0.78 -9.25
CA SER A 318 -1.06 -0.53 -9.92
C SER A 318 -2.45 -0.82 -10.49
N GLY A 319 -3.43 0.08 -10.30
CA GLY A 319 -4.80 -0.08 -10.83
C GLY A 319 -5.87 -0.49 -9.80
N LYS A 320 -5.53 -0.63 -8.50
CA LYS A 320 -6.46 -1.09 -7.45
C LYS A 320 -7.75 -0.27 -7.35
N SER A 321 -7.65 1.03 -7.15
CA SER A 321 -8.82 1.91 -7.04
C SER A 321 -9.59 2.01 -8.36
N THR A 322 -8.90 1.89 -9.51
CA THR A 322 -9.56 1.77 -10.81
C THR A 322 -10.41 0.50 -10.87
N LEU A 323 -9.86 -0.64 -10.43
CA LEU A 323 -10.60 -1.89 -10.36
C LEU A 323 -11.83 -1.78 -9.45
N LEU A 324 -11.68 -1.16 -8.26
CA LEU A 324 -12.81 -0.91 -7.37
C LEU A 324 -13.90 -0.06 -8.03
N ASN A 325 -13.52 0.98 -8.78
CA ASN A 325 -14.48 1.80 -9.51
C ASN A 325 -15.23 1.02 -10.59
N MET A 326 -14.57 0.02 -11.22
CA MET A 326 -15.25 -0.89 -12.15
C MET A 326 -16.24 -1.80 -11.42
N LEU A 327 -15.84 -2.39 -10.29
CA LEU A 327 -16.70 -3.30 -9.50
C LEU A 327 -17.91 -2.59 -8.88
N THR A 328 -17.75 -1.34 -8.49
CA THR A 328 -18.81 -0.54 -7.88
C THR A 328 -19.67 0.22 -8.89
N GLY A 329 -19.33 0.16 -10.18
CA GLY A 329 -20.04 0.90 -11.23
C GLY A 329 -19.94 2.42 -11.11
N ILE A 330 -18.90 2.94 -10.44
CA ILE A 330 -18.61 4.39 -10.34
C ILE A 330 -18.01 4.90 -11.65
N ASP A 331 -17.14 4.10 -12.27
CA ASP A 331 -16.55 4.38 -13.58
C ASP A 331 -16.79 3.18 -14.51
N HIS A 332 -16.59 3.33 -15.83
CA HIS A 332 -16.90 2.34 -16.85
C HIS A 332 -15.63 1.69 -17.40
N PRO A 333 -15.61 0.37 -17.68
CA PRO A 333 -14.53 -0.25 -18.41
C PRO A 333 -14.49 0.29 -19.86
N THR A 334 -13.30 0.28 -20.45
CA THR A 334 -13.14 0.58 -21.89
C THR A 334 -13.58 -0.63 -22.74
N SER A 335 -13.34 -1.83 -22.25
CA SER A 335 -13.81 -3.11 -22.82
C SER A 335 -13.82 -4.20 -21.76
N GLY A 336 -14.41 -5.35 -22.07
CA GLY A 336 -14.59 -6.48 -21.16
C GLY A 336 -15.95 -6.46 -20.47
N GLU A 337 -16.21 -7.49 -19.65
CA GLU A 337 -17.49 -7.71 -18.97
C GLU A 337 -17.33 -7.64 -17.48
N VAL A 338 -18.30 -7.02 -16.80
CA VAL A 338 -18.35 -6.90 -15.33
C VAL A 338 -19.72 -7.35 -14.85
N HIS A 339 -19.76 -8.50 -14.19
CA HIS A 339 -20.97 -9.04 -13.58
C HIS A 339 -20.82 -9.05 -12.05
N ILE A 340 -21.78 -8.49 -11.37
CA ILE A 340 -21.84 -8.48 -9.90
C ILE A 340 -23.16 -9.10 -9.46
N GLY A 341 -23.09 -10.16 -8.66
CA GLY A 341 -24.28 -10.94 -8.31
C GLY A 341 -24.99 -11.53 -9.53
N GLY A 342 -24.23 -11.92 -10.57
CA GLY A 342 -24.75 -12.42 -11.84
C GLY A 342 -25.33 -11.36 -12.78
N GLN A 343 -25.35 -10.08 -12.40
CA GLN A 343 -25.92 -8.99 -13.21
C GLN A 343 -24.84 -8.17 -13.90
N ASP A 344 -25.00 -7.92 -15.20
CA ASP A 344 -24.20 -6.93 -15.93
C ASP A 344 -24.62 -5.51 -15.48
N ILE A 345 -23.81 -4.89 -14.63
CA ILE A 345 -24.09 -3.57 -14.07
C ILE A 345 -23.97 -2.42 -15.09
N TYR A 346 -23.30 -2.65 -16.22
CA TYR A 346 -23.11 -1.65 -17.25
C TYR A 346 -24.21 -1.65 -18.31
N SER A 347 -25.07 -2.66 -18.34
CA SER A 347 -26.32 -2.65 -19.10
C SER A 347 -27.38 -1.72 -18.50
N MET A 348 -27.21 -1.29 -17.23
CA MET A 348 -28.14 -0.43 -16.51
C MET A 348 -27.89 1.07 -16.84
N SER A 349 -28.97 1.87 -16.83
CA SER A 349 -28.82 3.34 -16.78
C SER A 349 -28.18 3.78 -15.47
N GLU A 350 -27.53 4.96 -15.45
CA GLU A 350 -26.84 5.48 -14.27
C GLU A 350 -27.72 5.51 -13.02
N SER A 351 -28.97 5.99 -13.14
CA SER A 351 -29.90 6.06 -12.00
C SER A 351 -30.25 4.66 -11.47
N LYS A 352 -30.45 3.69 -12.37
CA LYS A 352 -30.72 2.30 -11.96
C LYS A 352 -29.49 1.67 -11.31
N ARG A 353 -28.32 1.89 -11.87
CA ARG A 353 -27.05 1.41 -11.34
C ARG A 353 -26.73 2.02 -9.98
N ALA A 354 -26.98 3.31 -9.77
CA ALA A 354 -26.81 3.97 -8.48
C ALA A 354 -27.71 3.36 -7.39
N LEU A 355 -28.99 3.12 -7.70
CA LEU A 355 -29.92 2.48 -6.77
C LEU A 355 -29.53 1.02 -6.52
N TRP A 356 -29.19 0.27 -7.56
CA TRP A 356 -28.70 -1.10 -7.48
C TRP A 356 -27.45 -1.19 -6.58
N ARG A 357 -26.48 -0.29 -6.78
CA ARG A 357 -25.27 -0.18 -5.97
C ARG A 357 -25.61 0.00 -4.48
N GLY A 358 -26.54 0.91 -4.17
CA GLY A 358 -26.97 1.17 -2.81
C GLY A 358 -27.59 -0.05 -2.09
N HIS A 359 -28.19 -0.97 -2.84
CA HIS A 359 -28.75 -2.22 -2.28
C HIS A 359 -27.73 -3.37 -2.20
N ASN A 360 -26.77 -3.44 -3.13
CA ASN A 360 -25.96 -4.63 -3.33
C ASN A 360 -24.51 -4.46 -2.90
N VAL A 361 -23.97 -3.23 -2.83
CA VAL A 361 -22.56 -2.99 -2.57
C VAL A 361 -22.38 -1.93 -1.49
N GLY A 362 -21.80 -2.32 -0.36
CA GLY A 362 -21.31 -1.40 0.66
C GLY A 362 -19.90 -0.92 0.28
N ILE A 363 -19.69 0.39 0.21
CA ILE A 363 -18.41 0.96 -0.20
C ILE A 363 -17.79 1.72 0.97
N VAL A 364 -16.54 1.37 1.29
CA VAL A 364 -15.70 2.09 2.24
C VAL A 364 -14.57 2.74 1.46
N PHE A 365 -14.56 4.07 1.38
CA PHE A 365 -13.55 4.84 0.66
C PHE A 365 -12.33 5.12 1.53
N GLN A 366 -11.17 5.28 0.93
CA GLN A 366 -9.92 5.66 1.58
C GLN A 366 -10.04 7.00 2.34
N PHE A 367 -10.72 7.98 1.75
CA PHE A 367 -11.07 9.26 2.39
C PHE A 367 -12.55 9.21 2.77
N PHE A 368 -12.89 8.91 3.94
CA PHE A 368 -14.18 8.64 4.61
C PHE A 368 -15.45 9.11 3.86
N GLN A 369 -15.39 10.23 3.15
CA GLN A 369 -16.49 10.87 2.40
C GLN A 369 -17.78 11.03 3.23
N LEU A 370 -17.62 11.30 4.52
CA LEU A 370 -18.73 11.70 5.38
C LEU A 370 -19.18 13.12 5.02
N LEU A 371 -20.48 13.36 5.04
CA LEU A 371 -21.02 14.70 4.85
C LEU A 371 -20.73 15.52 6.12
N PRO A 372 -19.97 16.63 6.02
CA PRO A 372 -19.46 17.35 7.18
C PRO A 372 -20.55 18.07 7.99
N THR A 373 -21.69 18.31 7.38
CA THR A 373 -22.85 18.99 8.00
C THR A 373 -23.82 18.04 8.69
N LEU A 374 -23.64 16.74 8.54
CA LEU A 374 -24.48 15.70 9.16
C LEU A 374 -23.70 15.04 10.31
N SER A 375 -24.40 14.70 11.39
CA SER A 375 -23.85 13.86 12.47
C SER A 375 -23.44 12.47 11.95
N LEU A 376 -22.69 11.70 12.74
CA LEU A 376 -22.33 10.32 12.36
C LEU A 376 -23.59 9.46 12.20
N LEU A 377 -24.59 9.66 13.05
CA LEU A 377 -25.88 8.97 12.95
C LEU A 377 -26.60 9.28 11.63
N GLU A 378 -26.72 10.57 11.28
CA GLU A 378 -27.36 10.99 10.03
C GLU A 378 -26.59 10.53 8.79
N ASN A 379 -25.25 10.55 8.83
CA ASN A 379 -24.42 9.97 7.78
C ASN A 379 -24.68 8.47 7.60
N THR A 380 -24.93 7.75 8.70
CA THR A 380 -25.23 6.30 8.65
C THR A 380 -26.67 6.03 8.18
N ILE A 381 -27.64 6.91 8.47
CA ILE A 381 -29.02 6.80 7.99
C ILE A 381 -29.14 7.07 6.48
N LEU A 382 -28.31 7.96 5.95
CA LEU A 382 -28.42 8.47 4.58
C LEU A 382 -28.60 7.41 3.48
N PRO A 383 -27.82 6.28 3.44
CA PRO A 383 -28.06 5.23 2.48
C PRO A 383 -29.42 4.55 2.60
N MET A 384 -29.95 4.43 3.83
CA MET A 384 -31.28 3.86 4.06
C MET A 384 -32.38 4.76 3.48
N ASP A 385 -32.22 6.09 3.61
CA ASP A 385 -33.13 7.08 3.04
C ASP A 385 -33.10 7.06 1.51
N TYR A 386 -31.88 7.08 0.93
CA TYR A 386 -31.70 7.09 -0.52
C TYR A 386 -32.25 5.83 -1.20
N CYS A 387 -32.03 4.66 -0.62
CA CYS A 387 -32.47 3.37 -1.14
C CYS A 387 -33.89 3.02 -0.71
N ASN A 388 -34.49 3.84 0.15
CA ASN A 388 -35.83 3.61 0.75
C ASN A 388 -35.96 2.21 1.36
N VAL A 389 -34.94 1.77 2.09
CA VAL A 389 -34.96 0.52 2.85
C VAL A 389 -35.36 0.81 4.28
N TYR A 390 -36.08 -0.10 4.87
CA TYR A 390 -36.64 -0.04 6.22
C TYR A 390 -37.66 1.09 6.45
N PRO A 391 -38.66 0.90 7.34
CA PRO A 391 -39.54 1.97 7.77
C PRO A 391 -38.77 3.14 8.37
N TYR A 392 -39.19 4.36 8.09
CA TYR A 392 -38.53 5.58 8.56
C TYR A 392 -38.30 5.60 10.08
N SER A 393 -39.24 5.09 10.85
CA SER A 393 -39.14 5.02 12.31
C SER A 393 -38.08 4.06 12.84
N GLU A 394 -37.63 3.09 12.03
CA GLU A 394 -36.64 2.09 12.44
C GLU A 394 -35.19 2.51 12.08
N ARG A 395 -35.02 3.41 11.10
CA ARG A 395 -33.70 3.81 10.58
C ARG A 395 -32.77 4.34 11.66
N PRO A 396 -33.19 5.23 12.59
CA PRO A 396 -32.31 5.73 13.64
C PRO A 396 -31.81 4.62 14.59
N ALA A 397 -32.66 3.68 14.98
CA ALA A 397 -32.28 2.57 15.86
C ALA A 397 -31.27 1.64 15.17
N ARG A 398 -31.49 1.34 13.87
CA ARG A 398 -30.55 0.54 13.07
C ARG A 398 -29.20 1.24 12.88
N ALA A 399 -29.20 2.53 12.58
CA ALA A 399 -27.97 3.30 12.45
C ALA A 399 -27.20 3.38 13.77
N MET A 400 -27.90 3.53 14.90
CA MET A 400 -27.30 3.52 16.23
C MET A 400 -26.66 2.15 16.54
N ALA A 401 -27.32 1.05 16.19
CA ALA A 401 -26.78 -0.29 16.39
C ALA A 401 -25.51 -0.52 15.54
N LEU A 402 -25.48 -0.02 14.28
CA LEU A 402 -24.27 -0.05 13.44
C LEU A 402 -23.13 0.79 14.02
N LEU A 403 -23.43 1.97 14.55
CA LEU A 403 -22.41 2.81 15.21
C LEU A 403 -21.89 2.15 16.49
N LYS A 404 -22.75 1.49 17.27
CA LYS A 404 -22.36 0.72 18.45
C LYS A 404 -21.42 -0.44 18.08
N MET A 405 -21.70 -1.16 16.99
CA MET A 405 -20.85 -2.26 16.49
C MET A 405 -19.41 -1.81 16.18
N VAL A 406 -19.23 -0.58 15.74
CA VAL A 406 -17.92 0.01 15.48
C VAL A 406 -17.39 0.89 16.62
N GLY A 407 -18.03 0.84 17.81
CA GLY A 407 -17.59 1.55 19.02
C GLY A 407 -17.83 3.05 19.01
N LEU A 408 -18.88 3.53 18.31
CA LEU A 408 -19.20 4.97 18.17
C LEU A 408 -20.55 5.38 18.77
N GLU A 409 -21.12 4.59 19.67
CA GLU A 409 -22.42 4.88 20.30
C GLU A 409 -22.45 6.27 20.96
N GLU A 410 -21.41 6.59 21.74
CA GLU A 410 -21.29 7.87 22.45
C GLU A 410 -21.06 9.08 21.53
N HIS A 411 -20.57 8.82 20.32
CA HIS A 411 -20.25 9.84 19.30
C HIS A 411 -21.30 9.96 18.19
N ALA A 412 -22.42 9.24 18.30
CA ALA A 412 -23.42 9.16 17.24
C ALA A 412 -23.95 10.53 16.79
N HIS A 413 -24.06 11.49 17.71
CA HIS A 413 -24.55 12.84 17.43
C HIS A 413 -23.45 13.85 17.13
N ASP A 414 -22.18 13.45 17.14
CA ASP A 414 -21.07 14.32 16.80
C ASP A 414 -20.97 14.53 15.29
N LEU A 415 -20.47 15.72 14.90
CA LEU A 415 -20.11 15.98 13.51
C LEU A 415 -18.77 15.33 13.17
N PRO A 416 -18.51 14.96 11.88
CA PRO A 416 -17.24 14.37 11.46
C PRO A 416 -16.01 15.17 11.90
N ALA A 417 -16.08 16.50 11.91
CA ALA A 417 -14.97 17.36 12.33
C ALA A 417 -14.61 17.25 13.84
N ASN A 418 -15.52 16.73 14.67
CA ASN A 418 -15.34 16.64 16.11
C ASN A 418 -14.78 15.28 16.57
N VAL A 419 -14.58 14.33 15.65
CA VAL A 419 -14.11 12.99 15.93
C VAL A 419 -12.77 12.72 15.22
N SER A 420 -12.00 11.76 15.73
CA SER A 420 -10.71 11.39 15.14
C SER A 420 -10.88 10.74 13.76
N ASN A 421 -9.80 10.69 12.97
CA ASN A 421 -9.79 10.00 11.67
C ASN A 421 -10.20 8.53 11.80
N GLY A 422 -9.77 7.84 12.88
CA GLY A 422 -10.17 6.46 13.16
C GLY A 422 -11.67 6.32 13.38
N GLN A 423 -12.26 7.27 14.12
CA GLN A 423 -13.71 7.31 14.35
C GLN A 423 -14.48 7.65 13.07
N GLN A 424 -13.95 8.56 12.22
CA GLN A 424 -14.56 8.84 10.93
C GLN A 424 -14.54 7.61 10.00
N GLN A 425 -13.44 6.84 10.00
CA GLN A 425 -13.35 5.58 9.24
C GLN A 425 -14.35 4.54 9.76
N ALA A 426 -14.44 4.37 11.08
CA ALA A 426 -15.42 3.49 11.70
C ALA A 426 -16.86 3.88 11.33
N ALA A 427 -17.20 5.18 11.33
CA ALA A 427 -18.49 5.67 10.88
C ALA A 427 -18.74 5.42 9.38
N ALA A 428 -17.71 5.54 8.53
CA ALA A 428 -17.83 5.20 7.12
C ALA A 428 -18.10 3.70 6.90
N ILE A 429 -17.53 2.83 7.73
CA ILE A 429 -17.85 1.39 7.73
C ILE A 429 -19.29 1.17 8.16
N ALA A 430 -19.74 1.76 9.27
CA ALA A 430 -21.14 1.67 9.71
C ALA A 430 -22.10 2.13 8.59
N ARG A 431 -21.81 3.25 7.93
CA ARG A 431 -22.58 3.75 6.77
C ARG A 431 -22.61 2.75 5.62
N SER A 432 -21.49 2.09 5.31
CA SER A 432 -21.43 1.10 4.22
C SER A 432 -22.33 -0.12 4.46
N LEU A 433 -22.62 -0.41 5.72
CA LEU A 433 -23.49 -1.53 6.15
C LEU A 433 -24.97 -1.15 6.29
N ALA A 434 -25.31 0.12 6.14
CA ALA A 434 -26.63 0.66 6.44
C ALA A 434 -27.77 -0.04 5.68
N THR A 435 -27.55 -0.40 4.42
CA THR A 435 -28.54 -1.12 3.59
C THR A 435 -28.43 -2.65 3.67
N ASN A 436 -27.57 -3.17 4.56
CA ASN A 436 -27.25 -4.59 4.69
C ASN A 436 -26.80 -5.27 3.38
N PRO A 437 -25.86 -4.68 2.62
CA PRO A 437 -25.46 -5.21 1.31
C PRO A 437 -24.76 -6.57 1.42
N PRO A 438 -24.93 -7.48 0.42
CA PRO A 438 -24.24 -8.77 0.39
C PRO A 438 -22.74 -8.68 0.11
N ILE A 439 -22.31 -7.60 -0.57
CA ILE A 439 -20.92 -7.38 -0.98
C ILE A 439 -20.40 -6.09 -0.35
N ILE A 440 -19.22 -6.15 0.22
CA ILE A 440 -18.53 -4.99 0.81
C ILE A 440 -17.20 -4.82 0.07
N VAL A 441 -16.95 -3.60 -0.39
CA VAL A 441 -15.73 -3.22 -1.08
C VAL A 441 -15.07 -2.08 -0.31
N ALA A 442 -13.83 -2.26 0.13
CA ALA A 442 -13.13 -1.29 0.96
C ALA A 442 -11.78 -0.91 0.35
N ASP A 443 -11.57 0.39 0.12
CA ASP A 443 -10.31 0.94 -0.38
C ASP A 443 -9.47 1.45 0.78
N GLU A 444 -8.39 0.74 1.10
CA GLU A 444 -7.46 1.04 2.20
C GLU A 444 -8.15 1.37 3.54
N PRO A 445 -9.05 0.48 4.02
CA PRO A 445 -9.91 0.80 5.17
C PRO A 445 -9.15 0.99 6.49
N THR A 446 -7.88 0.60 6.55
CA THR A 446 -7.00 0.75 7.72
C THR A 446 -5.86 1.74 7.50
N GLY A 447 -5.74 2.29 6.30
CA GLY A 447 -4.59 3.08 5.88
C GLY A 447 -4.32 4.33 6.72
N ASN A 448 -5.37 4.94 7.29
CA ASN A 448 -5.27 6.16 8.09
C ASN A 448 -5.48 5.93 9.61
N LEU A 449 -5.41 4.65 10.06
CA LEU A 449 -5.70 4.26 11.43
C LEU A 449 -4.44 3.92 12.22
N ASP A 450 -4.49 4.14 13.54
CA ASP A 450 -3.55 3.52 14.46
C ASP A 450 -3.76 2.00 14.53
N SER A 451 -2.78 1.26 15.04
CA SER A 451 -2.78 -0.21 15.05
C SER A 451 -4.00 -0.81 15.78
N ARG A 452 -4.48 -0.17 16.87
CA ARG A 452 -5.65 -0.66 17.63
C ARG A 452 -6.93 -0.49 16.84
N SER A 453 -7.13 0.69 16.26
CA SER A 453 -8.29 1.00 15.42
C SER A 453 -8.32 0.10 14.16
N ALA A 454 -7.16 -0.16 13.56
CA ALA A 454 -7.03 -1.07 12.43
C ALA A 454 -7.46 -2.51 12.79
N ASP A 455 -7.03 -3.02 13.94
CA ASP A 455 -7.41 -4.36 14.41
C ASP A 455 -8.93 -4.49 14.68
N VAL A 456 -9.57 -3.43 15.18
CA VAL A 456 -11.03 -3.40 15.36
C VAL A 456 -11.72 -3.50 14.00
N VAL A 457 -11.31 -2.70 13.03
CA VAL A 457 -11.90 -2.70 11.67
C VAL A 457 -11.76 -4.08 11.01
N ILE A 458 -10.59 -4.72 11.10
CA ILE A 458 -10.39 -6.05 10.51
C ILE A 458 -11.23 -7.12 11.22
N ARG A 459 -11.39 -7.00 12.53
CA ARG A 459 -12.28 -7.90 13.28
C ARG A 459 -13.70 -7.79 12.77
N VAL A 460 -14.23 -6.57 12.61
CA VAL A 460 -15.57 -6.33 12.06
C VAL A 460 -15.71 -6.98 10.67
N PHE A 461 -14.75 -6.81 9.78
CA PHE A 461 -14.81 -7.45 8.45
C PHE A 461 -14.78 -8.98 8.54
N ARG A 462 -13.97 -9.57 9.43
CA ARG A 462 -13.95 -11.03 9.62
C ARG A 462 -15.28 -11.56 10.16
N GLU A 463 -15.89 -10.87 11.11
CA GLU A 463 -17.21 -11.23 11.65
C GLU A 463 -18.29 -11.16 10.55
N LEU A 464 -18.25 -10.15 9.70
CA LEU A 464 -19.17 -10.02 8.56
C LEU A 464 -18.94 -11.12 7.51
N ALA A 465 -17.69 -11.50 7.23
CA ALA A 465 -17.38 -12.63 6.35
C ALA A 465 -17.88 -13.96 6.93
N ALA A 466 -17.69 -14.18 8.24
CA ALA A 466 -18.20 -15.37 8.93
C ALA A 466 -19.74 -15.45 8.88
N GLN A 467 -20.44 -14.31 8.73
CA GLN A 467 -21.89 -14.22 8.54
C GLN A 467 -22.31 -14.37 7.06
N GLY A 468 -21.38 -14.71 6.16
CA GLY A 468 -21.65 -14.95 4.74
C GLY A 468 -21.59 -13.71 3.84
N LYS A 469 -21.14 -12.55 4.33
CA LYS A 469 -20.86 -11.38 3.48
C LYS A 469 -19.62 -11.60 2.63
N THR A 470 -19.67 -11.18 1.38
CA THR A 470 -18.49 -11.16 0.50
C THR A 470 -17.72 -9.87 0.70
N ILE A 471 -16.44 -9.96 1.00
CA ILE A 471 -15.62 -8.78 1.32
C ILE A 471 -14.41 -8.73 0.41
N LEU A 472 -14.22 -7.60 -0.26
CA LEU A 472 -13.01 -7.27 -1.01
C LEU A 472 -12.35 -6.05 -0.38
N ILE A 473 -11.17 -6.22 0.18
CA ILE A 473 -10.36 -5.10 0.67
C ILE A 473 -9.18 -4.84 -0.24
N VAL A 474 -8.97 -3.59 -0.56
CA VAL A 474 -7.72 -3.12 -1.16
C VAL A 474 -6.79 -2.66 -0.06
N THR A 475 -5.57 -3.16 -0.07
CA THR A 475 -4.57 -2.78 0.92
C THR A 475 -3.15 -2.89 0.37
N HIS A 476 -2.24 -2.16 0.97
CA HIS A 476 -0.80 -2.34 0.80
C HIS A 476 -0.15 -2.95 2.06
N ASP A 477 -0.95 -3.25 3.10
CA ASP A 477 -0.46 -3.85 4.35
C ASP A 477 -0.39 -5.39 4.23
N PRO A 478 0.83 -5.98 4.21
CA PRO A 478 1.00 -7.43 4.14
C PRO A 478 0.41 -8.18 5.35
N SER A 479 0.27 -7.52 6.52
CA SER A 479 -0.28 -8.16 7.72
C SER A 479 -1.76 -8.52 7.57
N LEU A 480 -2.46 -7.89 6.62
CA LEU A 480 -3.87 -8.18 6.32
C LEU A 480 -4.03 -9.42 5.44
N THR A 481 -3.03 -9.72 4.60
CA THR A 481 -3.09 -10.86 3.67
C THR A 481 -3.20 -12.20 4.40
N SER A 482 -2.54 -12.33 5.56
CA SER A 482 -2.62 -13.54 6.40
C SER A 482 -3.97 -13.70 7.12
N ARG A 483 -4.83 -12.68 7.06
CA ARG A 483 -6.15 -12.64 7.73
C ARG A 483 -7.32 -12.78 6.76
N THR A 484 -7.06 -12.99 5.47
CA THR A 484 -8.05 -13.16 4.40
C THR A 484 -8.01 -14.58 3.83
N ASP A 485 -9.11 -15.02 3.23
CA ASP A 485 -9.21 -16.35 2.62
C ASP A 485 -8.37 -16.46 1.35
N ARG A 486 -8.25 -15.35 0.62
CA ARG A 486 -7.52 -15.27 -0.65
C ARG A 486 -6.87 -13.91 -0.83
N THR A 487 -5.63 -13.92 -1.31
CA THR A 487 -4.90 -12.71 -1.71
C THR A 487 -4.72 -12.68 -3.21
N ILE A 488 -5.03 -11.54 -3.82
CA ILE A 488 -4.82 -11.23 -5.23
C ILE A 488 -3.80 -10.11 -5.31
N VAL A 489 -2.76 -10.30 -6.12
CA VAL A 489 -1.73 -9.28 -6.31
C VAL A 489 -1.89 -8.66 -7.69
N ILE A 490 -1.93 -7.32 -7.75
CA ILE A 490 -2.01 -6.56 -8.99
C ILE A 490 -0.75 -5.70 -9.18
N ALA A 491 -0.18 -5.75 -10.37
CA ALA A 491 0.94 -4.90 -10.79
C ALA A 491 0.68 -4.37 -12.20
N ASP A 492 0.94 -3.09 -12.42
CA ASP A 492 0.83 -2.40 -13.72
C ASP A 492 -0.49 -2.69 -14.49
N GLY A 493 -1.58 -2.87 -13.74
CA GLY A 493 -2.92 -3.12 -14.28
C GLY A 493 -3.22 -4.56 -14.64
N GLU A 494 -2.37 -5.52 -14.24
CA GLU A 494 -2.52 -6.97 -14.49
C GLU A 494 -2.43 -7.75 -13.18
N PHE A 495 -3.09 -8.90 -13.10
CA PHE A 495 -2.97 -9.79 -11.95
C PHE A 495 -1.74 -10.68 -12.06
N ILE A 496 -1.04 -10.83 -10.94
CA ILE A 496 0.06 -11.77 -10.83
C ILE A 496 -0.51 -13.18 -10.57
N ASP A 497 0.03 -14.17 -11.25
CA ASP A 497 -0.39 -15.56 -11.06
C ASP A 497 -0.16 -15.98 -9.58
N PRO A 498 -1.18 -16.54 -8.91
CA PRO A 498 -1.08 -16.96 -7.52
C PRO A 498 0.06 -17.96 -7.25
N LEU A 499 0.38 -18.79 -8.25
CA LEU A 499 1.48 -19.75 -8.14
C LEU A 499 2.83 -19.03 -8.03
N VAL A 500 3.03 -17.95 -8.77
CA VAL A 500 4.25 -17.12 -8.69
C VAL A 500 4.32 -16.42 -7.32
N VAL A 501 3.21 -15.82 -6.86
CA VAL A 501 3.14 -15.13 -5.56
C VAL A 501 3.51 -16.08 -4.42
N ASN A 502 2.93 -17.29 -4.40
CA ASN A 502 3.11 -18.24 -3.32
C ASN A 502 4.50 -18.93 -3.36
N THR A 503 5.06 -19.10 -4.54
CA THR A 503 6.32 -19.86 -4.72
C THR A 503 7.55 -18.96 -4.63
N LEU A 504 7.44 -17.72 -5.09
CA LEU A 504 8.55 -16.75 -5.16
C LEU A 504 8.21 -15.43 -4.43
N PRO A 505 7.86 -15.47 -3.14
CA PRO A 505 7.37 -14.30 -2.40
C PRO A 505 8.43 -13.20 -2.20
N SER A 506 9.70 -13.49 -2.45
CA SER A 506 10.82 -12.53 -2.33
C SER A 506 11.07 -11.72 -3.61
N LEU A 507 10.39 -12.02 -4.71
CA LEU A 507 10.42 -11.18 -5.91
C LEU A 507 9.62 -9.89 -5.69
N ASP A 508 10.05 -8.80 -6.32
CA ASP A 508 9.20 -7.62 -6.39
C ASP A 508 8.01 -7.83 -7.34
N HIS A 509 6.99 -6.97 -7.26
CA HIS A 509 5.76 -7.15 -8.05
C HIS A 509 6.00 -7.09 -9.57
N GLY A 510 6.97 -6.29 -10.04
CA GLY A 510 7.32 -6.22 -11.47
C GLY A 510 7.98 -7.51 -11.94
N GLN A 511 8.89 -8.07 -11.13
CA GLN A 511 9.52 -9.36 -11.39
C GLN A 511 8.50 -10.50 -11.35
N MET A 512 7.55 -10.47 -10.39
CA MET A 512 6.46 -11.44 -10.33
C MET A 512 5.56 -11.36 -11.56
N LEU A 513 5.27 -10.15 -12.06
CA LEU A 513 4.47 -9.95 -13.28
C LEU A 513 5.20 -10.51 -14.50
N ASN A 514 6.50 -10.23 -14.65
CA ASN A 514 7.32 -10.81 -15.71
C ASN A 514 7.34 -12.35 -15.64
N ALA A 515 7.46 -12.91 -14.42
CA ALA A 515 7.36 -14.36 -14.22
C ALA A 515 6.00 -14.92 -14.65
N THR A 516 4.93 -14.18 -14.35
CA THR A 516 3.55 -14.54 -14.74
C THR A 516 3.40 -14.61 -16.26
N HIS A 517 3.94 -13.63 -17.00
CA HIS A 517 3.86 -13.62 -18.46
C HIS A 517 4.64 -14.77 -19.13
N GLU A 518 5.72 -15.21 -18.51
CA GLU A 518 6.57 -16.29 -19.03
C GLU A 518 6.16 -17.68 -18.52
N LEU A 519 5.23 -17.74 -17.57
CA LEU A 519 4.77 -18.97 -16.94
C LEU A 519 3.96 -19.83 -17.93
N LYS A 520 4.40 -21.08 -18.14
CA LYS A 520 3.65 -22.06 -18.92
C LYS A 520 3.07 -23.12 -17.98
N ARG A 521 1.76 -23.35 -18.04
CA ARG A 521 1.11 -24.41 -17.27
C ARG A 521 1.10 -25.70 -18.06
N ARG A 522 1.45 -26.80 -17.39
CA ARG A 522 1.41 -28.14 -17.96
C ARG A 522 0.82 -29.12 -16.95
N ARG A 523 -0.08 -29.97 -17.44
CA ARG A 523 -0.66 -31.05 -16.66
C ARG A 523 0.04 -32.37 -17.01
N TYR A 524 0.29 -33.18 -15.99
CA TYR A 524 0.90 -34.48 -16.08
C TYR A 524 -0.04 -35.53 -15.50
N ASP A 525 -0.14 -36.69 -16.14
CA ASP A 525 -0.94 -37.80 -15.66
C ASP A 525 -0.25 -38.54 -14.50
N PRO A 526 -1.01 -39.29 -13.66
CA PRO A 526 -0.42 -40.03 -12.53
C PRO A 526 0.72 -40.94 -12.98
N GLY A 527 1.87 -40.84 -12.30
CA GLY A 527 3.08 -41.63 -12.60
C GLY A 527 3.88 -41.16 -13.81
N GLU A 528 3.43 -40.16 -14.57
CA GLU A 528 4.17 -39.60 -15.71
C GLU A 528 5.51 -39.02 -15.26
N THR A 529 6.59 -39.31 -16.06
CA THR A 529 7.92 -38.75 -15.78
C THR A 529 8.00 -37.32 -16.27
N ILE A 530 8.33 -36.40 -15.33
CA ILE A 530 8.47 -34.96 -15.57
C ILE A 530 9.92 -34.64 -15.95
N ILE A 531 10.88 -35.21 -15.23
CA ILE A 531 12.32 -35.07 -15.46
C ILE A 531 12.95 -36.44 -15.24
N GLN A 532 13.80 -36.89 -16.16
CA GLN A 532 14.57 -38.13 -15.99
C GLN A 532 15.96 -37.81 -15.44
N ARG A 533 16.47 -38.65 -14.54
CA ARG A 533 17.83 -38.52 -13.99
C ARG A 533 18.87 -38.48 -15.14
N GLY A 534 19.76 -37.51 -15.08
CA GLY A 534 20.80 -37.25 -16.09
C GLY A 534 20.36 -36.33 -17.22
N GLU A 535 19.08 -35.96 -17.34
CA GLU A 535 18.61 -34.99 -18.32
C GLU A 535 18.96 -33.55 -17.89
N PRO A 536 19.22 -32.64 -18.86
CA PRO A 536 19.41 -31.23 -18.54
C PRO A 536 18.11 -30.57 -18.04
N VAL A 537 18.17 -29.85 -16.94
CA VAL A 537 17.04 -29.11 -16.39
C VAL A 537 16.92 -27.77 -17.11
N ASN A 538 15.84 -27.58 -17.87
CA ASN A 538 15.62 -26.41 -18.71
C ASN A 538 14.53 -25.46 -18.18
N HIS A 539 13.85 -25.83 -17.10
CA HIS A 539 12.81 -25.02 -16.47
C HIS A 539 12.95 -25.03 -14.95
N PHE A 540 12.52 -23.96 -14.33
CA PHE A 540 12.17 -23.94 -12.92
C PHE A 540 10.71 -24.40 -12.82
N TYR A 541 10.44 -25.34 -11.93
CA TYR A 541 9.13 -25.99 -11.81
C TYR A 541 8.45 -25.58 -10.51
N MET A 542 7.22 -25.12 -10.58
CA MET A 542 6.35 -24.77 -9.47
C MET A 542 5.15 -25.72 -9.45
N VAL A 543 4.83 -26.29 -8.30
CA VAL A 543 3.70 -27.23 -8.17
C VAL A 543 2.43 -26.42 -7.92
N GLY A 544 1.53 -26.38 -8.91
CA GLY A 544 0.23 -25.70 -8.81
C GLY A 544 -0.83 -26.55 -8.11
N ALA A 545 -0.94 -27.81 -8.51
CA ALA A 545 -1.87 -28.76 -7.90
C ALA A 545 -1.30 -30.18 -7.95
N GLY A 546 -1.73 -31.02 -7.03
CA GLY A 546 -1.25 -32.40 -6.91
C GLY A 546 0.08 -32.51 -6.15
N GLN A 547 0.78 -33.62 -6.35
CA GLN A 547 2.05 -33.93 -5.71
C GLN A 547 3.01 -34.54 -6.72
N VAL A 548 4.28 -34.18 -6.67
CA VAL A 548 5.35 -34.82 -7.45
C VAL A 548 6.28 -35.59 -6.52
N ASP A 549 6.77 -36.74 -6.98
CA ASP A 549 7.63 -37.64 -6.24
C ASP A 549 9.03 -37.71 -6.86
N VAL A 550 10.04 -37.66 -6.02
CA VAL A 550 11.47 -37.70 -6.39
C VAL A 550 12.01 -39.10 -6.18
N TRP A 551 12.64 -39.68 -7.21
CA TRP A 551 13.18 -41.04 -7.24
C TRP A 551 14.68 -41.01 -7.55
N ASP A 552 15.50 -41.53 -6.62
CA ASP A 552 16.96 -41.61 -6.78
C ASP A 552 17.48 -42.93 -7.33
N GLY A 553 16.56 -43.80 -7.74
CA GLY A 553 16.85 -45.16 -8.22
C GLY A 553 16.34 -46.27 -7.31
N HIS A 554 15.77 -45.92 -6.14
CA HIS A 554 15.14 -46.92 -5.27
C HIS A 554 13.81 -47.41 -5.90
N PRO A 555 13.54 -48.74 -5.96
CA PRO A 555 12.43 -49.25 -6.77
C PRO A 555 11.03 -49.06 -6.13
N THR A 556 10.92 -48.80 -4.82
CA THR A 556 9.64 -48.94 -4.10
C THR A 556 9.14 -47.68 -3.39
N LEU A 557 10.00 -46.71 -3.06
CA LEU A 557 9.61 -45.53 -2.32
C LEU A 557 10.29 -44.27 -2.88
N PRO A 558 9.56 -43.16 -3.04
CA PRO A 558 10.17 -41.87 -3.37
C PRO A 558 11.01 -41.35 -2.19
N VAL A 559 12.12 -40.71 -2.49
CA VAL A 559 13.02 -40.12 -1.48
C VAL A 559 12.52 -38.78 -0.95
N ALA A 560 11.72 -38.07 -1.73
CA ALA A 560 11.08 -36.81 -1.36
C ALA A 560 9.81 -36.61 -2.19
N SER A 561 8.94 -35.72 -1.74
CA SER A 561 7.75 -35.30 -2.47
C SER A 561 7.55 -33.79 -2.35
N PHE A 562 7.06 -33.17 -3.40
CA PHE A 562 6.69 -31.75 -3.44
C PHE A 562 5.19 -31.60 -3.66
N SER A 563 4.55 -30.81 -2.82
CA SER A 563 3.13 -30.49 -2.86
C SER A 563 2.88 -29.09 -3.46
N ALA A 564 1.62 -28.70 -3.58
CA ALA A 564 1.21 -27.40 -4.07
C ALA A 564 1.97 -26.24 -3.36
N ASN A 565 2.32 -25.21 -4.13
CA ASN A 565 3.11 -24.03 -3.75
C ASN A 565 4.60 -24.34 -3.41
N GLN A 566 5.06 -25.56 -3.66
CA GLN A 566 6.49 -25.90 -3.60
C GLN A 566 7.11 -25.90 -5.01
N PHE A 567 8.43 -25.89 -5.07
CA PHE A 567 9.18 -25.82 -6.33
C PHE A 567 10.35 -26.80 -6.34
N PHE A 568 10.86 -27.07 -7.57
CA PHE A 568 12.05 -27.90 -7.79
C PHE A 568 12.79 -27.49 -9.07
N GLY A 569 14.00 -27.99 -9.26
CA GLY A 569 14.85 -27.69 -10.40
C GLY A 569 15.78 -26.50 -10.18
N GLU A 570 15.64 -25.76 -9.05
CA GLU A 570 16.48 -24.59 -8.72
C GLU A 570 17.95 -24.98 -8.53
N VAL A 571 18.21 -26.14 -7.94
CA VAL A 571 19.58 -26.61 -7.63
C VAL A 571 20.39 -26.80 -8.92
N GLU A 572 19.78 -27.47 -9.89
CA GLU A 572 20.40 -27.75 -11.18
C GLU A 572 20.53 -26.49 -12.04
N LEU A 573 19.51 -25.63 -12.02
CA LEU A 573 19.53 -24.36 -12.77
C LEU A 573 20.64 -23.41 -12.28
N LEU A 574 20.80 -23.26 -10.96
CA LEU A 574 21.81 -22.39 -10.37
C LEU A 574 23.24 -22.92 -10.57
N ASN A 575 23.42 -24.26 -10.66
CA ASN A 575 24.75 -24.86 -10.77
C ASN A 575 25.07 -25.37 -12.19
N GLY A 576 24.17 -25.19 -13.17
CA GLY A 576 24.38 -25.64 -14.56
C GLY A 576 24.41 -27.14 -14.75
N GLY A 577 23.77 -27.89 -13.85
CA GLY A 577 23.83 -29.36 -13.78
C GLY A 577 22.70 -30.10 -14.52
N GLN A 578 22.86 -31.43 -14.53
CA GLN A 578 21.84 -32.38 -14.95
C GLN A 578 21.02 -32.84 -13.73
N ALA A 579 19.81 -33.31 -13.96
CA ALA A 579 18.92 -33.82 -12.93
C ALA A 579 19.59 -34.97 -12.14
N VAL A 580 19.69 -34.80 -10.84
CA VAL A 580 20.30 -35.80 -9.93
C VAL A 580 19.34 -36.95 -9.60
N ALA A 581 18.04 -36.76 -9.80
CA ALA A 581 16.99 -37.72 -9.54
C ALA A 581 15.93 -37.68 -10.66
N THR A 582 15.13 -38.72 -10.75
CA THR A 582 13.95 -38.77 -11.60
C THR A 582 12.76 -38.20 -10.85
N ILE A 583 12.02 -37.27 -11.46
CA ILE A 583 10.82 -36.65 -10.87
C ILE A 583 9.59 -37.13 -11.65
N ARG A 584 8.59 -37.63 -10.95
CA ARG A 584 7.34 -38.15 -11.51
C ARG A 584 6.13 -37.50 -10.84
N ALA A 585 5.03 -37.44 -11.59
CA ALA A 585 3.73 -37.15 -11.02
C ALA A 585 3.35 -38.24 -10.00
N GLY A 586 2.75 -37.84 -8.89
CA GLY A 586 2.31 -38.76 -7.84
C GLY A 586 1.11 -39.61 -8.27
N GLN A 587 0.29 -40.05 -7.32
CA GLN A 587 -0.88 -40.91 -7.58
C GLN A 587 -2.09 -40.16 -8.18
N ALA A 588 -2.10 -38.84 -8.18
CA ALA A 588 -3.12 -37.99 -8.79
C ALA A 588 -2.50 -37.12 -9.91
N PRO A 589 -3.33 -36.61 -10.84
CA PRO A 589 -2.84 -35.66 -11.84
C PRO A 589 -2.17 -34.44 -11.19
N VAL A 590 -1.08 -33.97 -11.81
CA VAL A 590 -0.28 -32.85 -11.30
C VAL A 590 -0.32 -31.69 -12.29
N GLU A 591 -0.57 -30.48 -11.80
CA GLU A 591 -0.42 -29.26 -12.57
C GLU A 591 0.86 -28.53 -12.15
N LEU A 592 1.74 -28.27 -13.12
CA LEU A 592 2.99 -27.55 -12.91
C LEU A 592 3.00 -26.23 -13.67
N GLY A 593 3.55 -25.20 -13.03
CA GLY A 593 4.02 -23.99 -13.66
C GLY A 593 5.49 -24.13 -14.05
N LEU A 594 5.82 -23.91 -15.29
CA LEU A 594 7.15 -24.00 -15.87
C LEU A 594 7.66 -22.62 -16.24
N LEU A 595 8.79 -22.21 -15.66
CA LEU A 595 9.47 -20.96 -15.99
C LEU A 595 10.77 -21.28 -16.73
N PRO A 596 11.01 -20.78 -17.97
CA PRO A 596 12.22 -21.06 -18.72
C PRO A 596 13.51 -20.68 -17.97
N ARG A 597 14.56 -21.49 -18.15
CA ARG A 597 15.84 -21.37 -17.44
C ARG A 597 16.45 -19.96 -17.54
N ASP A 598 16.50 -19.40 -18.74
CA ASP A 598 17.10 -18.08 -18.98
C ASP A 598 16.33 -16.97 -18.27
N ARG A 599 15.01 -17.04 -18.25
CA ARG A 599 14.12 -16.11 -17.57
C ARG A 599 14.24 -16.22 -16.06
N PHE A 600 14.23 -17.44 -15.53
CA PHE A 600 14.45 -17.70 -14.12
C PHE A 600 15.80 -17.13 -13.66
N LEU A 601 16.90 -17.42 -14.37
CA LEU A 601 18.23 -16.97 -14.00
C LEU A 601 18.38 -15.44 -14.10
N SER A 602 17.75 -14.76 -15.07
CA SER A 602 17.79 -13.29 -15.12
C SER A 602 17.09 -12.66 -13.92
N MET A 603 15.88 -13.13 -13.58
CA MET A 603 15.12 -12.63 -12.42
C MET A 603 15.84 -12.86 -11.09
N VAL A 604 16.44 -14.04 -10.91
CA VAL A 604 17.19 -14.37 -9.70
C VAL A 604 18.41 -13.44 -9.56
N ARG A 605 19.16 -13.17 -10.64
CA ARG A 605 20.32 -12.25 -10.61
C ARG A 605 19.97 -10.82 -10.22
N GLU A 606 18.77 -10.38 -10.55
CA GLU A 606 18.27 -9.04 -10.25
C GLU A 606 17.72 -8.90 -8.83
N SER A 607 17.51 -10.03 -8.10
CA SER A 607 16.94 -10.05 -6.75
C SER A 607 17.86 -10.76 -5.75
N PRO A 608 18.74 -10.02 -5.04
CA PRO A 608 19.63 -10.61 -4.03
C PRO A 608 18.90 -11.39 -2.92
N ALA A 609 17.72 -10.95 -2.54
CA ALA A 609 16.89 -11.65 -1.53
C ALA A 609 16.42 -13.01 -2.04
N THR A 610 16.03 -13.10 -3.31
CA THR A 610 15.62 -14.37 -3.95
C THR A 610 16.82 -15.31 -4.11
N VAL A 611 17.99 -14.79 -4.48
CA VAL A 611 19.24 -15.57 -4.50
C VAL A 611 19.49 -16.21 -3.14
N ALA A 612 19.50 -15.41 -2.08
CA ALA A 612 19.76 -15.90 -0.71
C ALA A 612 18.73 -16.94 -0.25
N LEU A 613 17.45 -16.75 -0.57
CA LEU A 613 16.39 -17.72 -0.27
C LEU A 613 16.63 -19.05 -1.00
N LEU A 614 16.84 -19.00 -2.31
CA LEU A 614 17.02 -20.19 -3.15
C LEU A 614 18.30 -20.96 -2.79
N GLU A 615 19.39 -20.23 -2.52
CA GLU A 615 20.65 -20.86 -2.08
C GLU A 615 20.49 -21.55 -0.73
N ARG A 616 19.78 -20.96 0.23
CA ARG A 616 19.47 -21.57 1.50
C ARG A 616 18.66 -22.84 1.32
N VAL A 617 17.57 -22.80 0.56
CA VAL A 617 16.73 -23.97 0.26
C VAL A 617 17.55 -25.06 -0.47
N ALA A 618 18.37 -24.66 -1.44
CA ALA A 618 19.24 -25.60 -2.14
C ALA A 618 20.29 -26.25 -1.22
N GLN A 619 20.86 -25.50 -0.26
CA GLN A 619 21.79 -26.05 0.75
C GLN A 619 21.11 -27.01 1.71
N GLU A 620 19.92 -26.69 2.20
CA GLU A 620 19.12 -27.55 3.07
C GLU A 620 18.80 -28.87 2.38
N ARG A 621 18.28 -28.83 1.15
CA ARG A 621 17.97 -30.02 0.33
C ARG A 621 19.21 -30.88 0.06
N ARG A 622 20.37 -30.27 -0.18
CA ARG A 622 21.65 -31.01 -0.35
C ARG A 622 22.09 -31.69 0.93
N ARG A 623 21.93 -31.04 2.10
CA ARG A 623 22.26 -31.63 3.42
C ARG A 623 21.35 -32.82 3.70
N GLU A 624 20.05 -32.71 3.46
CA GLU A 624 19.09 -33.81 3.61
C GLU A 624 19.41 -34.99 2.70
N ASN A 625 19.72 -34.74 1.42
CA ASN A 625 20.11 -35.78 0.47
C ASN A 625 21.40 -36.47 0.87
N ARG A 626 22.43 -35.75 1.38
CA ARG A 626 23.67 -36.35 1.87
C ARG A 626 23.47 -37.15 3.14
N ALA A 627 22.65 -36.70 4.09
CA ALA A 627 22.35 -37.40 5.32
C ALA A 627 21.63 -38.73 5.06
N ARG A 628 20.69 -38.75 4.10
CA ARG A 628 19.98 -39.96 3.67
C ARG A 628 20.90 -40.95 2.94
N GLY A 629 21.79 -40.47 2.06
CA GLY A 629 22.76 -41.31 1.35
C GLY A 629 23.79 -41.98 2.33
N GLN A 630 24.13 -41.34 3.44
CA GLN A 630 25.00 -41.93 4.48
C GLN A 630 24.28 -42.98 5.32
N GLN A 631 22.99 -42.86 5.58
CA GLN A 631 22.20 -43.88 6.27
C GLN A 631 21.97 -45.14 5.42
N GLN A 632 21.97 -45.04 4.10
CA GLN A 632 21.84 -46.20 3.20
C GLN A 632 23.14 -47.00 3.02
N VAL A 633 24.30 -46.43 3.34
CA VAL A 633 25.59 -47.15 3.27
C VAL A 633 25.87 -47.95 4.58
N VAL A 634 25.10 -47.68 5.64
CA VAL A 634 25.26 -48.33 6.97
C VAL A 634 24.17 -49.40 7.22
N ALA A 635 23.17 -49.55 6.38
CA ALA A 635 22.15 -50.59 6.39
C ALA A 635 22.41 -51.59 5.26
#